data_3a65e6fef540465f4dba4e7279f4adbd
#
_entry.id   3a65e6fef540465f4dba4e7279f4adbd
#
_cell.length_a   1.000
_cell.length_b   1.000
_cell.length_c   1.000
_cell.angle_alpha   90.00
_cell.angle_beta   90.00
_cell.angle_gamma   90.00
#
_symmetry.space_group_name_H-M   'P 1'
#
loop_
_entity.id
_entity.type
_entity.pdbx_description
1 polymer ?
#
loop_
_entity_poly.entity_id
_entity_poly.type
_entity_poly.pdbx_seq_one_letter_code
_entity_poly.pdbx_strand_id
1 'polypeptide(L)'
;MYKVIEKEILNPTVTKMVVEAPAVAKKALAGQFIILRVHEDGERIPLTIADYDREKGTITIIFQIVGKTTMLLNQLNVGDSILDFVGPLGKPSHVDGYKKVCVIGGGVGCAIAYPTAKALHENGTEVTVITGFRNKDLVILEEEFKQVSTHAYLVSDDGSTGVKGLVTNVLEDLINKGESFDEVIAIGPLIMMKFVCQLTKNTVSKPWYP
;
A
#
# COMPACT_ATOMS: atom_id res chain seq x y z
N MET A 1 -2.07 17.25 -19.48
CA MET A 1 -1.35 15.96 -19.50
C MET A 1 -0.45 15.91 -18.27
N TYR A 2 -0.23 14.73 -17.71
CA TYR A 2 0.46 14.52 -16.44
C TYR A 2 1.76 13.76 -16.71
N LYS A 3 2.90 14.40 -16.47
CA LYS A 3 4.20 13.88 -16.87
C LYS A 3 4.71 12.82 -15.90
N VAL A 4 5.21 11.71 -16.42
CA VAL A 4 5.95 10.69 -15.65
C VAL A 4 7.36 11.25 -15.41
N ILE A 5 7.74 11.42 -14.15
CA ILE A 5 9.04 11.97 -13.76
C ILE A 5 10.00 10.92 -13.19
N GLU A 6 9.47 9.82 -12.65
CA GLU A 6 10.26 8.67 -12.21
C GLU A 6 9.52 7.39 -12.56
N LYS A 7 10.27 6.34 -12.87
CA LYS A 7 9.78 4.98 -13.08
C LYS A 7 10.77 3.97 -12.53
N GLU A 8 10.26 3.03 -11.74
CA GLU A 8 11.03 1.96 -11.14
C GLU A 8 10.26 0.64 -11.27
N ILE A 9 10.94 -0.40 -11.72
CA ILE A 9 10.39 -1.76 -11.76
C ILE A 9 10.73 -2.41 -10.42
N LEU A 10 9.73 -2.56 -9.55
CA LEU A 10 9.91 -3.14 -8.21
C LEU A 10 10.08 -4.65 -8.25
N ASN A 11 9.38 -5.31 -9.17
CA ASN A 11 9.52 -6.73 -9.48
C ASN A 11 8.95 -7.01 -10.90
N PRO A 12 9.02 -8.24 -11.44
CA PRO A 12 8.59 -8.53 -12.82
C PRO A 12 7.15 -8.14 -13.16
N THR A 13 6.29 -7.95 -12.16
CA THR A 13 4.86 -7.67 -12.35
C THR A 13 4.40 -6.34 -11.73
N VAL A 14 5.25 -5.66 -10.99
CA VAL A 14 4.88 -4.43 -10.25
C VAL A 14 5.80 -3.28 -10.60
N THR A 15 5.21 -2.17 -10.98
CA THR A 15 5.91 -0.92 -11.32
C THR A 15 5.47 0.21 -10.41
N LYS A 16 6.43 1.02 -10.00
CA LYS A 16 6.25 2.31 -9.33
C LYS A 16 6.48 3.43 -10.34
N MET A 17 5.59 4.40 -10.36
CA MET A 17 5.72 5.64 -11.15
C MET A 17 5.46 6.86 -10.27
N VAL A 18 6.26 7.90 -10.47
CA VAL A 18 6.02 9.22 -9.90
C VAL A 18 5.54 10.15 -11.02
N VAL A 19 4.40 10.78 -10.79
CA VAL A 19 3.68 11.58 -11.78
C VAL A 19 3.55 13.01 -11.27
N GLU A 20 3.87 13.99 -12.12
CA GLU A 20 3.67 15.41 -11.83
C GLU A 20 2.17 15.74 -11.87
N ALA A 21 1.59 16.02 -10.70
CA ALA A 21 0.17 16.28 -10.51
C ALA A 21 -0.07 17.23 -9.32
N PRO A 22 0.39 18.51 -9.38
CA PRO A 22 0.45 19.41 -8.22
C PRO A 22 -0.93 19.69 -7.61
N ALA A 23 -1.98 19.79 -8.43
CA ALA A 23 -3.34 20.01 -7.93
C ALA A 23 -3.88 18.81 -7.11
N VAL A 24 -3.46 17.58 -7.45
CA VAL A 24 -3.80 16.36 -6.74
C VAL A 24 -2.94 16.22 -5.49
N ALA A 25 -1.62 16.38 -5.63
CA ALA A 25 -0.65 16.25 -4.54
C ALA A 25 -0.96 17.19 -3.36
N LYS A 26 -1.35 18.43 -3.65
CA LYS A 26 -1.71 19.44 -2.64
C LYS A 26 -2.82 18.96 -1.68
N LYS A 27 -3.75 18.12 -2.16
CA LYS A 27 -4.94 17.69 -1.42
C LYS A 27 -4.93 16.21 -1.03
N ALA A 28 -3.94 15.45 -1.51
CA ALA A 28 -3.86 14.01 -1.27
C ALA A 28 -3.69 13.69 0.22
N LEU A 29 -4.37 12.62 0.64
CA LEU A 29 -4.30 12.02 1.97
C LEU A 29 -4.19 10.50 1.81
N ALA A 30 -3.65 9.83 2.83
CA ALA A 30 -3.53 8.37 2.86
C ALA A 30 -4.88 7.66 2.68
N GLY A 31 -4.90 6.56 1.95
CA GLY A 31 -6.10 5.78 1.66
C GLY A 31 -6.94 6.28 0.49
N GLN A 32 -6.60 7.42 -0.10
CA GLN A 32 -7.26 7.94 -1.29
C GLN A 32 -6.68 7.34 -2.58
N PHE A 33 -7.39 7.53 -3.69
CA PHE A 33 -7.03 7.02 -5.00
C PHE A 33 -7.17 8.09 -6.09
N ILE A 34 -6.64 7.82 -7.26
CA ILE A 34 -6.84 8.57 -8.48
C ILE A 34 -7.54 7.70 -9.52
N ILE A 35 -8.15 8.32 -10.52
CA ILE A 35 -8.55 7.67 -11.76
C ILE A 35 -7.67 8.23 -12.87
N LEU A 36 -7.00 7.35 -13.60
CA LEU A 36 -6.18 7.74 -14.75
C LEU A 36 -6.69 7.12 -16.06
N ARG A 37 -6.34 7.77 -17.15
CA ARG A 37 -6.49 7.27 -18.53
C ARG A 37 -5.21 7.57 -19.30
N VAL A 38 -4.61 6.56 -19.91
CA VAL A 38 -3.28 6.67 -20.53
C VAL A 38 -3.35 7.50 -21.82
N HIS A 39 -4.30 7.20 -22.70
CA HIS A 39 -4.51 7.88 -24.00
C HIS A 39 -6.01 7.96 -24.34
N GLU A 40 -6.38 8.62 -25.45
CA GLU A 40 -7.78 8.94 -25.79
C GLU A 40 -8.69 7.71 -25.87
N ASP A 41 -8.21 6.61 -26.46
CA ASP A 41 -8.94 5.34 -26.57
C ASP A 41 -8.74 4.42 -25.35
N GLY A 42 -8.09 4.91 -24.30
CA GLY A 42 -7.79 4.16 -23.08
C GLY A 42 -8.97 4.10 -22.13
N GLU A 43 -9.05 3.01 -21.37
CA GLU A 43 -9.98 2.88 -20.24
C GLU A 43 -9.51 3.75 -19.07
N ARG A 44 -10.48 4.19 -18.26
CA ARG A 44 -10.23 4.83 -16.97
C ARG A 44 -10.11 3.75 -15.89
N ILE A 45 -8.97 3.73 -15.20
CA ILE A 45 -8.73 2.80 -14.10
C ILE A 45 -8.46 3.54 -12.79
N PRO A 46 -8.97 3.05 -11.65
CA PRO A 46 -8.62 3.57 -10.34
C PRO A 46 -7.29 2.97 -9.88
N LEU A 47 -6.42 3.81 -9.32
CA LEU A 47 -5.20 3.38 -8.64
C LEU A 47 -5.04 4.14 -7.32
N THR A 48 -4.65 3.43 -6.28
CA THR A 48 -4.38 4.03 -4.97
C THR A 48 -3.18 4.97 -5.06
N ILE A 49 -3.27 6.09 -4.36
CA ILE A 49 -2.14 6.98 -4.12
C ILE A 49 -1.21 6.29 -3.11
N ALA A 50 -0.08 5.77 -3.59
CA ALA A 50 0.89 5.08 -2.75
C ALA A 50 1.74 6.07 -1.92
N ASP A 51 2.02 7.25 -2.47
CA ASP A 51 2.66 8.35 -1.76
C ASP A 51 2.40 9.68 -2.49
N TYR A 52 2.71 10.80 -1.83
CA TYR A 52 2.60 12.14 -2.42
C TYR A 52 3.62 13.08 -1.81
N ASP A 53 4.11 14.01 -2.63
CA ASP A 53 4.99 15.10 -2.20
C ASP A 53 4.34 16.44 -2.59
N ARG A 54 3.92 17.20 -1.57
CA ARG A 54 3.22 18.48 -1.78
C ARG A 54 4.14 19.58 -2.27
N GLU A 55 5.42 19.53 -1.90
CA GLU A 55 6.41 20.53 -2.31
C GLU A 55 6.83 20.35 -3.76
N LYS A 56 7.10 19.10 -4.16
CA LYS A 56 7.41 18.75 -5.55
C LYS A 56 6.15 18.70 -6.44
N GLY A 57 4.96 18.63 -5.85
CA GLY A 57 3.71 18.51 -6.59
C GLY A 57 3.54 17.16 -7.28
N THR A 58 3.96 16.08 -6.64
CA THR A 58 4.00 14.76 -7.25
C THR A 58 3.14 13.72 -6.53
N ILE A 59 2.63 12.77 -7.31
CA ILE A 59 1.90 11.58 -6.83
C ILE A 59 2.67 10.34 -7.23
N THR A 60 2.86 9.44 -6.28
CA THR A 60 3.40 8.10 -6.53
C THR A 60 2.26 7.10 -6.66
N ILE A 61 2.27 6.34 -7.73
CA ILE A 61 1.40 5.19 -7.96
C ILE A 61 2.24 3.91 -8.06
N ILE A 62 1.74 2.83 -7.48
CA ILE A 62 2.33 1.49 -7.60
C ILE A 62 1.23 0.57 -8.11
N PHE A 63 1.49 -0.11 -9.20
CA PHE A 63 0.49 -0.94 -9.85
C PHE A 63 1.05 -2.26 -10.35
N GLN A 64 0.20 -3.28 -10.34
CA GLN A 64 0.49 -4.58 -10.92
C GLN A 64 0.06 -4.62 -12.38
N ILE A 65 0.88 -5.20 -13.22
CA ILE A 65 0.62 -5.38 -14.66
C ILE A 65 -0.29 -6.60 -14.82
N VAL A 66 -1.61 -6.38 -14.88
CA VAL A 66 -2.63 -7.45 -14.90
C VAL A 66 -3.60 -7.36 -16.07
N GLY A 67 -3.58 -6.27 -16.84
CA GLY A 67 -4.52 -6.06 -17.94
C GLY A 67 -4.02 -5.04 -18.95
N LYS A 68 -4.76 -4.84 -20.04
CA LYS A 68 -4.37 -3.97 -21.16
C LYS A 68 -3.94 -2.57 -20.72
N THR A 69 -4.73 -1.92 -19.87
CA THR A 69 -4.46 -0.55 -19.41
C THR A 69 -3.20 -0.46 -18.57
N THR A 70 -2.98 -1.41 -17.65
CA THR A 70 -1.75 -1.44 -16.84
C THR A 70 -0.52 -1.83 -17.67
N MET A 71 -0.67 -2.63 -18.74
CA MET A 71 0.41 -2.90 -19.72
C MET A 71 0.77 -1.63 -20.48
N LEU A 72 -0.23 -0.88 -20.97
CA LEU A 72 0.00 0.41 -21.65
C LEU A 72 0.63 1.45 -20.72
N LEU A 73 0.16 1.54 -19.48
CA LEU A 73 0.75 2.41 -18.47
C LEU A 73 2.23 2.04 -18.23
N ASN A 74 2.53 0.73 -18.16
CA ASN A 74 3.90 0.25 -17.97
C ASN A 74 4.83 0.52 -19.17
N GLN A 75 4.30 0.79 -20.37
CA GLN A 75 5.11 1.15 -21.54
C GLN A 75 5.58 2.61 -21.51
N LEU A 76 4.94 3.48 -20.72
CA LEU A 76 5.37 4.86 -20.56
C LEU A 76 6.75 4.92 -19.90
N ASN A 77 7.58 5.84 -20.41
CA ASN A 77 8.92 6.12 -19.87
C ASN A 77 8.93 7.48 -19.16
N VAL A 78 10.00 7.76 -18.45
CA VAL A 78 10.24 9.08 -17.88
C VAL A 78 10.23 10.13 -19.00
N GLY A 79 9.41 11.17 -18.83
CA GLY A 79 9.18 12.20 -19.83
C GLY A 79 7.89 12.03 -20.63
N ASP A 80 7.33 10.83 -20.72
CA ASP A 80 6.01 10.57 -21.30
C ASP A 80 4.89 11.15 -20.42
N SER A 81 3.68 11.23 -20.97
CA SER A 81 2.55 11.84 -20.27
C SER A 81 1.34 10.93 -20.25
N ILE A 82 0.66 10.91 -19.11
CA ILE A 82 -0.68 10.34 -18.91
C ILE A 82 -1.70 11.40 -19.32
N LEU A 83 -2.73 11.03 -20.06
CA LEU A 83 -3.72 11.97 -20.61
C LEU A 83 -4.60 12.56 -19.50
N ASP A 84 -5.28 11.70 -18.72
CA ASP A 84 -6.13 12.12 -17.61
C ASP A 84 -5.59 11.55 -16.28
N PHE A 85 -5.66 12.37 -15.23
CA PHE A 85 -5.25 12.00 -13.88
C PHE A 85 -6.11 12.76 -12.87
N VAL A 86 -7.18 12.16 -12.42
CA VAL A 86 -8.23 12.80 -11.63
C VAL A 86 -8.16 12.33 -10.19
N GLY A 87 -8.10 13.28 -9.26
CA GLY A 87 -8.04 12.98 -7.83
C GLY A 87 -7.74 14.22 -6.97
N PRO A 88 -7.50 14.02 -5.67
CA PRO A 88 -7.71 12.77 -4.95
C PRO A 88 -9.19 12.42 -4.84
N LEU A 89 -9.51 11.13 -4.86
CA LEU A 89 -10.85 10.58 -4.74
C LEU A 89 -10.95 9.65 -3.52
N GLY A 90 -12.18 9.37 -3.08
CA GLY A 90 -12.46 8.52 -1.93
C GLY A 90 -12.26 9.23 -0.59
N LYS A 91 -12.58 8.52 0.48
CA LYS A 91 -12.37 8.99 1.85
C LYS A 91 -10.94 8.64 2.29
N PRO A 92 -10.24 9.55 2.99
CA PRO A 92 -8.96 9.22 3.59
C PRO A 92 -9.11 8.15 4.68
N SER A 93 -8.05 7.40 4.92
CA SER A 93 -7.95 6.50 6.08
C SER A 93 -8.07 7.29 7.37
N HIS A 94 -8.78 6.73 8.36
CA HIS A 94 -8.77 7.29 9.70
C HIS A 94 -7.45 6.93 10.37
N VAL A 95 -6.70 7.93 10.80
CA VAL A 95 -5.35 7.74 11.36
C VAL A 95 -5.19 8.39 12.74
N ASP A 96 -6.24 9.06 13.25
CA ASP A 96 -6.17 9.80 14.50
C ASP A 96 -6.67 8.97 15.69
N GLY A 97 -6.13 9.25 16.88
CA GLY A 97 -6.61 8.72 18.15
C GLY A 97 -6.15 7.30 18.49
N TYR A 98 -5.34 6.68 17.66
CA TYR A 98 -4.75 5.36 17.92
C TYR A 98 -3.40 5.48 18.63
N LYS A 99 -3.16 4.59 19.61
CA LYS A 99 -1.86 4.44 20.26
C LYS A 99 -1.01 3.37 19.59
N LYS A 100 -1.63 2.25 19.21
CA LYS A 100 -0.95 1.10 18.63
C LYS A 100 -1.79 0.43 17.54
N VAL A 101 -1.26 0.35 16.33
CA VAL A 101 -1.96 -0.21 15.16
C VAL A 101 -1.08 -1.27 14.49
N CYS A 102 -1.71 -2.36 14.06
CA CYS A 102 -1.06 -3.35 13.18
C CYS A 102 -1.55 -3.17 11.74
N VAL A 103 -0.62 -2.93 10.82
CA VAL A 103 -0.90 -2.81 9.38
C VAL A 103 -0.35 -4.02 8.65
N ILE A 104 -1.22 -4.77 7.96
CA ILE A 104 -0.89 -6.02 7.29
C ILE A 104 -1.07 -5.85 5.79
N GLY A 105 0.02 -6.04 5.03
CA GLY A 105 0.02 -6.00 3.58
C GLY A 105 0.28 -7.38 2.97
N GLY A 106 -0.45 -7.73 1.89
CA GLY A 106 -0.21 -8.97 1.14
C GLY A 106 0.04 -8.73 -0.34
N GLY A 107 1.21 -9.11 -0.86
CA GLY A 107 1.60 -8.90 -2.24
C GLY A 107 1.53 -7.43 -2.64
N VAL A 108 0.88 -7.12 -3.78
CA VAL A 108 0.70 -5.73 -4.23
C VAL A 108 -0.16 -4.90 -3.27
N GLY A 109 -0.93 -5.53 -2.38
CA GLY A 109 -1.66 -4.85 -1.30
C GLY A 109 -0.76 -4.05 -0.37
N CYS A 110 0.53 -4.38 -0.28
CA CYS A 110 1.53 -3.60 0.43
C CYS A 110 1.61 -2.15 -0.08
N ALA A 111 1.47 -1.93 -1.39
CA ALA A 111 1.45 -0.59 -1.98
C ALA A 111 0.25 0.25 -1.54
N ILE A 112 -0.86 -0.41 -1.18
CA ILE A 112 -2.09 0.22 -0.69
C ILE A 112 -2.01 0.44 0.82
N ALA A 113 -1.36 -0.48 1.55
CA ALA A 113 -1.18 -0.41 3.01
C ALA A 113 -0.16 0.66 3.43
N TYR A 114 0.87 0.87 2.60
CA TYR A 114 1.99 1.76 2.91
C TYR A 114 1.58 3.19 3.26
N PRO A 115 0.76 3.92 2.47
CA PRO A 115 0.41 5.30 2.79
C PRO A 115 -0.33 5.43 4.13
N THR A 116 -1.11 4.43 4.52
CA THR A 116 -1.80 4.42 5.82
C THR A 116 -0.82 4.15 6.96
N ALA A 117 0.11 3.21 6.81
CA ALA A 117 1.16 2.97 7.80
C ALA A 117 2.03 4.22 8.02
N LYS A 118 2.41 4.90 6.92
CA LYS A 118 3.17 6.14 6.95
C LYS A 118 2.42 7.25 7.72
N ALA A 119 1.16 7.47 7.38
CA ALA A 119 0.35 8.51 8.03
C ALA A 119 0.12 8.23 9.53
N LEU A 120 -0.10 6.97 9.93
CA LEU A 120 -0.17 6.57 11.34
C LEU A 120 1.13 6.86 12.07
N HIS A 121 2.27 6.48 11.49
CA HIS A 121 3.58 6.72 12.06
C HIS A 121 3.88 8.22 12.21
N GLU A 122 3.59 9.02 11.17
CA GLU A 122 3.75 10.49 11.20
C GLU A 122 2.86 11.15 12.27
N ASN A 123 1.71 10.56 12.61
CA ASN A 123 0.84 10.99 13.72
C ASN A 123 1.31 10.52 15.10
N GLY A 124 2.44 9.81 15.19
CA GLY A 124 2.99 9.34 16.47
C GLY A 124 2.36 8.05 17.00
N THR A 125 1.62 7.32 16.17
CA THR A 125 1.10 5.98 16.48
C THR A 125 2.22 4.95 16.48
N GLU A 126 2.25 4.02 17.43
CA GLU A 126 3.10 2.84 17.40
C GLU A 126 2.59 1.90 16.31
N VAL A 127 3.33 1.80 15.20
CA VAL A 127 2.92 0.99 14.04
C VAL A 127 3.70 -0.31 14.00
N THR A 128 2.99 -1.43 14.06
CA THR A 128 3.51 -2.75 13.73
C THR A 128 3.11 -3.10 12.31
N VAL A 129 4.07 -3.42 11.45
CA VAL A 129 3.81 -3.79 10.06
C VAL A 129 4.12 -5.27 9.84
N ILE A 130 3.23 -5.98 9.15
CA ILE A 130 3.43 -7.36 8.69
C ILE A 130 3.21 -7.40 7.20
N THR A 131 4.27 -7.63 6.41
CA THR A 131 4.20 -7.75 4.96
C THR A 131 4.39 -9.20 4.53
N GLY A 132 3.51 -9.70 3.66
CA GLY A 132 3.54 -11.09 3.19
C GLY A 132 3.65 -11.21 1.68
N PHE A 133 4.54 -12.10 1.23
CA PHE A 133 4.78 -12.39 -0.17
C PHE A 133 4.93 -13.90 -0.40
N ARG A 134 4.78 -14.37 -1.62
CA ARG A 134 5.01 -15.79 -1.95
C ARG A 134 6.48 -16.17 -1.82
N ASN A 135 7.37 -15.28 -2.25
CA ASN A 135 8.82 -15.47 -2.25
C ASN A 135 9.54 -14.11 -2.27
N LYS A 136 10.88 -14.15 -2.12
CA LYS A 136 11.74 -12.96 -2.08
C LYS A 136 11.68 -12.08 -3.34
N ASP A 137 11.45 -12.68 -4.52
CA ASP A 137 11.49 -11.96 -5.79
C ASP A 137 10.24 -11.07 -6.00
N LEU A 138 9.23 -11.26 -5.17
CA LEU A 138 7.98 -10.48 -5.18
C LEU A 138 7.94 -9.39 -4.11
N VAL A 139 8.95 -9.30 -3.24
CA VAL A 139 8.99 -8.30 -2.16
C VAL A 139 9.04 -6.89 -2.74
N ILE A 140 8.21 -6.02 -2.19
CA ILE A 140 8.18 -4.58 -2.51
C ILE A 140 8.13 -3.77 -1.21
N LEU A 141 8.71 -2.57 -1.22
CA LEU A 141 8.62 -1.57 -0.16
C LEU A 141 9.14 -2.03 1.22
N GLU A 142 10.07 -2.99 1.28
CA GLU A 142 10.59 -3.49 2.55
C GLU A 142 11.27 -2.38 3.37
N GLU A 143 12.14 -1.62 2.73
CA GLU A 143 12.88 -0.55 3.40
C GLU A 143 11.97 0.64 3.77
N GLU A 144 11.02 0.96 2.90
CA GLU A 144 10.04 2.01 3.15
C GLU A 144 9.17 1.67 4.38
N PHE A 145 8.71 0.41 4.50
CA PHE A 145 7.96 -0.02 5.67
C PHE A 145 8.78 0.00 6.96
N LYS A 146 10.06 -0.35 6.91
CA LYS A 146 10.96 -0.25 8.07
C LYS A 146 11.08 1.18 8.59
N GLN A 147 11.06 2.17 7.68
CA GLN A 147 11.18 3.59 8.05
C GLN A 147 9.91 4.16 8.69
N VAL A 148 8.74 3.58 8.40
CA VAL A 148 7.43 4.07 8.85
C VAL A 148 6.76 3.14 9.86
N SER A 149 7.55 2.32 10.55
CA SER A 149 7.03 1.39 11.56
C SER A 149 7.96 1.28 12.77
N THR A 150 7.36 0.99 13.92
CA THR A 150 8.10 0.65 15.14
C THR A 150 8.63 -0.78 15.07
N HIS A 151 7.80 -1.68 14.51
CA HIS A 151 8.13 -3.09 14.29
C HIS A 151 7.73 -3.51 12.88
N ALA A 152 8.66 -4.09 12.12
CA ALA A 152 8.43 -4.58 10.76
C ALA A 152 8.73 -6.08 10.67
N TYR A 153 7.75 -6.85 10.20
CA TYR A 153 7.87 -8.28 9.95
C TYR A 153 7.67 -8.57 8.46
N LEU A 154 8.68 -9.14 7.84
CA LEU A 154 8.61 -9.66 6.47
C LEU A 154 8.34 -11.16 6.53
N VAL A 155 7.37 -11.62 5.77
CA VAL A 155 6.94 -13.03 5.72
C VAL A 155 6.97 -13.51 4.27
N SER A 156 7.48 -14.71 4.04
CA SER A 156 7.38 -15.38 2.74
C SER A 156 6.86 -16.80 2.87
N ASP A 157 5.94 -17.19 1.96
CA ASP A 157 5.29 -18.52 2.02
C ASP A 157 6.33 -19.65 1.91
N ASP A 158 7.33 -19.48 1.03
CA ASP A 158 8.37 -20.48 0.77
C ASP A 158 9.56 -20.41 1.74
N GLY A 159 9.68 -19.34 2.53
CA GLY A 159 10.79 -19.10 3.46
C GLY A 159 12.06 -18.59 2.77
N SER A 160 11.98 -18.08 1.55
CA SER A 160 13.13 -17.53 0.82
C SER A 160 13.63 -16.21 1.40
N THR A 161 12.79 -15.51 2.21
CA THR A 161 13.15 -14.30 2.94
C THR A 161 12.25 -14.13 4.17
N GLY A 162 12.74 -13.41 5.18
CA GLY A 162 12.00 -13.12 6.40
C GLY A 162 11.55 -14.35 7.17
N VAL A 163 10.36 -14.29 7.76
CA VAL A 163 9.74 -15.41 8.48
C VAL A 163 9.03 -16.32 7.47
N LYS A 164 9.29 -17.62 7.53
CA LYS A 164 8.57 -18.61 6.72
C LYS A 164 7.15 -18.79 7.23
N GLY A 165 6.16 -18.65 6.36
CA GLY A 165 4.75 -18.90 6.68
C GLY A 165 3.83 -17.83 6.15
N LEU A 166 2.70 -17.59 6.85
CA LEU A 166 1.69 -16.61 6.49
C LEU A 166 1.72 -15.41 7.45
N VAL A 167 1.24 -14.27 7.01
CA VAL A 167 1.10 -13.06 7.86
C VAL A 167 0.25 -13.32 9.11
N THR A 168 -0.72 -14.23 9.00
CA THR A 168 -1.58 -14.67 10.10
C THR A 168 -0.81 -15.42 11.18
N ASN A 169 0.24 -16.16 10.86
CA ASN A 169 1.07 -16.84 11.86
C ASN A 169 1.82 -15.81 12.72
N VAL A 170 2.39 -14.78 12.10
CA VAL A 170 3.07 -13.70 12.84
C VAL A 170 2.08 -12.91 13.68
N LEU A 171 0.90 -12.58 13.15
CA LEU A 171 -0.14 -11.89 13.92
C LEU A 171 -0.60 -12.71 15.14
N GLU A 172 -0.84 -14.01 14.95
CA GLU A 172 -1.23 -14.94 16.02
C GLU A 172 -0.16 -15.04 17.11
N ASP A 173 1.11 -15.15 16.70
CA ASP A 173 2.24 -15.16 17.61
C ASP A 173 2.35 -13.88 18.45
N LEU A 174 2.12 -12.71 17.84
CA LEU A 174 2.11 -11.44 18.54
C LEU A 174 0.97 -11.37 19.57
N ILE A 175 -0.24 -11.75 19.18
CA ILE A 175 -1.41 -11.81 20.07
C ILE A 175 -1.15 -12.77 21.24
N ASN A 176 -0.59 -13.96 20.97
CA ASN A 176 -0.29 -14.96 22.00
C ASN A 176 0.81 -14.49 22.97
N LYS A 177 1.70 -13.60 22.55
CA LYS A 177 2.70 -12.93 23.41
C LYS A 177 2.13 -11.77 24.24
N GLY A 178 0.84 -11.49 24.10
CA GLY A 178 0.17 -10.43 24.85
C GLY A 178 0.15 -9.07 24.18
N GLU A 179 0.56 -8.99 22.90
CA GLU A 179 0.43 -7.76 22.11
C GLU A 179 -1.05 -7.44 21.88
N SER A 180 -1.39 -6.17 22.08
CA SER A 180 -2.74 -5.65 21.84
C SER A 180 -2.68 -4.45 20.89
N PHE A 181 -3.64 -4.35 20.01
CA PHE A 181 -3.74 -3.28 19.02
C PHE A 181 -5.10 -2.59 19.16
N ASP A 182 -5.11 -1.26 19.04
CA ASP A 182 -6.34 -0.49 18.97
C ASP A 182 -7.10 -0.81 17.67
N GLU A 183 -6.34 -1.06 16.59
CA GLU A 183 -6.87 -1.43 15.28
C GLU A 183 -5.91 -2.36 14.53
N VAL A 184 -6.46 -3.24 13.69
CA VAL A 184 -5.72 -4.05 12.73
C VAL A 184 -6.26 -3.79 11.34
N ILE A 185 -5.41 -3.27 10.45
CA ILE A 185 -5.72 -2.94 9.06
C ILE A 185 -5.09 -4.00 8.17
N ALA A 186 -5.89 -4.71 7.38
CA ALA A 186 -5.39 -5.76 6.48
C ALA A 186 -5.78 -5.47 5.04
N ILE A 187 -4.79 -5.42 4.15
CA ILE A 187 -4.96 -5.11 2.73
C ILE A 187 -4.19 -6.12 1.88
N GLY A 188 -4.92 -6.88 1.06
CA GLY A 188 -4.33 -7.91 0.21
C GLY A 188 -5.35 -8.90 -0.32
N PRO A 189 -4.96 -10.14 -0.62
CA PRO A 189 -5.86 -11.17 -1.10
C PRO A 189 -7.04 -11.41 -0.14
N LEU A 190 -8.24 -11.58 -0.68
CA LEU A 190 -9.47 -11.74 0.11
C LEU A 190 -9.36 -12.83 1.18
N ILE A 191 -8.73 -13.95 0.84
CA ILE A 191 -8.53 -15.06 1.76
C ILE A 191 -7.64 -14.67 2.97
N MET A 192 -6.58 -13.88 2.73
CA MET A 192 -5.72 -13.34 3.78
C MET A 192 -6.52 -12.42 4.72
N MET A 193 -7.24 -11.44 4.15
CA MET A 193 -8.07 -10.52 4.93
C MET A 193 -9.11 -11.26 5.78
N LYS A 194 -9.76 -12.28 5.21
CA LYS A 194 -10.72 -13.13 5.94
C LYS A 194 -10.09 -13.77 7.18
N PHE A 195 -8.91 -14.36 7.05
CA PHE A 195 -8.24 -15.01 8.18
C PHE A 195 -7.74 -14.01 9.23
N VAL A 196 -7.22 -12.85 8.81
CA VAL A 196 -6.87 -11.76 9.72
C VAL A 196 -8.11 -11.32 10.53
N CYS A 197 -9.24 -11.07 9.86
CA CYS A 197 -10.49 -10.71 10.54
C CYS A 197 -10.97 -11.79 11.52
N GLN A 198 -10.80 -13.06 11.21
CA GLN A 198 -11.16 -14.15 12.12
C GLN A 198 -10.29 -14.15 13.38
N LEU A 199 -8.99 -13.95 13.25
CA LEU A 199 -8.06 -13.88 14.38
C LEU A 199 -8.33 -12.68 15.29
N THR A 200 -8.68 -11.54 14.69
CA THR A 200 -8.84 -10.28 15.43
C THR A 200 -10.23 -10.06 16.01
N LYS A 201 -11.22 -10.88 15.64
CA LYS A 201 -12.63 -10.71 16.02
C LYS A 201 -12.87 -10.53 17.52
N ASN A 202 -12.05 -11.15 18.36
CA ASN A 202 -12.17 -11.12 19.82
C ASN A 202 -11.03 -10.35 20.53
N THR A 203 -10.07 -9.82 19.79
CA THR A 203 -8.83 -9.26 20.34
C THR A 203 -8.65 -7.77 20.03
N VAL A 204 -9.46 -7.21 19.12
CA VAL A 204 -9.42 -5.79 18.74
C VAL A 204 -10.70 -5.11 19.19
N SER A 205 -10.57 -3.93 19.79
CA SER A 205 -11.70 -3.20 20.37
C SER A 205 -12.73 -2.74 19.32
N LYS A 206 -12.33 -2.61 18.05
CA LYS A 206 -13.24 -2.32 16.91
C LYS A 206 -12.63 -2.88 15.61
N PRO A 207 -13.14 -3.99 15.06
CA PRO A 207 -12.76 -4.40 13.72
C PRO A 207 -13.34 -3.42 12.69
N TRP A 208 -12.49 -2.77 11.91
CA TRP A 208 -12.93 -1.95 10.79
C TRP A 208 -12.99 -2.80 9.51
N TYR A 209 -14.15 -2.74 8.85
CA TYR A 209 -14.37 -3.30 7.52
C TYR A 209 -14.48 -2.15 6.52
N PRO A 210 -13.71 -2.13 5.42
CA PRO A 210 -13.87 -1.16 4.35
C PRO A 210 -15.19 -1.32 3.61
#